data_3502d3fc52b696d1f98da9825d1ca173
#
_entry.id   3502d3fc52b696d1f98da9825d1ca173
#
_cell.length_a   1.000
_cell.length_b   1.000
_cell.length_c   1.000
_cell.angle_alpha   90.00
_cell.angle_beta   90.00
_cell.angle_gamma   90.00
#
_symmetry.space_group_name_H-M   'P 1'
#
loop_
_entity.id
_entity.type
_entity.pdbx_description
1 polymer ?
#
loop_
_entity_poly.entity_id
_entity_poly.type
_entity_poly.pdbx_seq_one_letter_code
_entity_poly.pdbx_strand_id
1 'polypeptide(L)'
;MAKYTIVMVRHGESEWNQKNLFCGWYDANLSPKGVDEAAAAGKALANANFKFDIAHTSVLTRAQKTLERHYGGLTGLNKAETAEKYGEDQVHTPKAVFSRSFDVPPPPMEPDHKYYDVIVNDARYKDGPPKDQFPMFESLKLTIERTLPYWNDTIIPQLKEGKKILIAAHGNSLRGIVKHLDQLTDAAIMELNLPTGIPFVYELDENFKPVVSMKFLGDEETVKKAMEAVAAQGKKK
;
A
#
# COMPACT_ATOMS: atom_id res chain seq x y z
N MET A 1 -13.04 -16.11 -20.08
CA MET A 1 -13.26 -16.87 -18.84
C MET A 1 -12.09 -16.57 -17.89
N ALA A 2 -12.36 -16.53 -16.59
CA ALA A 2 -11.29 -16.38 -15.60
C ALA A 2 -10.36 -17.60 -15.65
N LYS A 3 -9.06 -17.36 -15.64
CA LYS A 3 -7.99 -18.37 -15.69
C LYS A 3 -7.10 -18.33 -14.46
N TYR A 4 -6.88 -17.14 -13.92
CA TYR A 4 -5.99 -16.91 -12.79
C TYR A 4 -6.74 -16.17 -11.69
N THR A 5 -6.42 -16.47 -10.44
CA THR A 5 -6.99 -15.79 -9.27
C THR A 5 -5.87 -15.26 -8.41
N ILE A 6 -5.97 -13.99 -8.05
CA ILE A 6 -5.07 -13.34 -7.10
C ILE A 6 -5.89 -12.60 -6.04
N VAL A 7 -5.48 -12.72 -4.80
CA VAL A 7 -6.09 -12.00 -3.68
C VAL A 7 -5.10 -11.02 -3.11
N MET A 8 -5.55 -9.82 -2.87
CA MET A 8 -4.74 -8.76 -2.30
C MET A 8 -5.40 -8.21 -1.03
N VAL A 9 -4.57 -7.85 -0.06
CA VAL A 9 -5.04 -7.23 1.19
C VAL A 9 -4.05 -6.15 1.63
N ARG A 10 -4.56 -4.96 1.94
CA ARG A 10 -3.78 -3.94 2.62
C ARG A 10 -3.63 -4.34 4.10
N HIS A 11 -2.44 -4.17 4.65
CA HIS A 11 -2.18 -4.42 6.08
C HIS A 11 -3.21 -3.73 6.98
N GLY A 12 -3.47 -4.27 8.15
CA GLY A 12 -4.32 -3.66 9.18
C GLY A 12 -3.80 -2.29 9.63
N GLU A 13 -4.62 -1.53 10.34
CA GLU A 13 -4.23 -0.22 10.87
C GLU A 13 -2.91 -0.32 11.66
N SER A 14 -1.92 0.51 11.35
CA SER A 14 -0.71 0.62 12.14
C SER A 14 -0.84 1.67 13.26
N GLU A 15 0.02 1.61 14.27
CA GLU A 15 0.11 2.63 15.32
C GLU A 15 0.28 4.04 14.74
N TRP A 16 0.99 4.16 13.61
CA TRP A 16 1.20 5.44 12.95
C TRP A 16 0.00 5.85 12.09
N ASN A 17 -0.76 4.91 11.54
CA ASN A 17 -2.05 5.23 10.93
C ASN A 17 -3.03 5.78 11.99
N GLN A 18 -3.08 5.14 13.17
CA GLN A 18 -3.91 5.59 14.29
C GLN A 18 -3.55 7.01 14.76
N LYS A 19 -2.24 7.33 14.78
CA LYS A 19 -1.72 8.65 15.13
C LYS A 19 -1.75 9.65 13.97
N ASN A 20 -2.28 9.27 12.82
CA ASN A 20 -2.33 10.08 11.60
C ASN A 20 -0.94 10.56 11.12
N LEU A 21 0.10 9.71 11.25
CA LEU A 21 1.47 9.98 10.84
C LEU A 21 1.80 9.34 9.49
N PHE A 22 2.69 9.98 8.72
CA PHE A 22 3.29 9.36 7.54
C PHE A 22 4.29 8.28 7.96
N CYS A 23 4.06 7.04 7.54
CA CYS A 23 4.85 5.89 7.96
C CYS A 23 6.08 5.63 7.08
N GLY A 24 5.92 5.71 5.76
CA GLY A 24 7.00 5.40 4.81
C GLY A 24 7.64 4.04 5.07
N TRP A 25 8.95 4.00 5.10
CA TRP A 25 9.76 2.80 5.34
C TRP A 25 10.05 2.57 6.84
N TYR A 26 9.56 3.43 7.72
CA TYR A 26 9.63 3.19 9.17
C TYR A 26 8.78 1.97 9.54
N ASP A 27 9.33 1.07 10.34
CA ASP A 27 8.64 -0.16 10.75
C ASP A 27 7.74 0.07 11.98
N ALA A 28 6.55 0.62 11.72
CA ALA A 28 5.50 0.73 12.72
C ALA A 28 4.74 -0.60 12.86
N ASN A 29 4.43 -0.99 14.08
CA ASN A 29 3.60 -2.15 14.37
C ASN A 29 2.12 -1.92 13.99
N LEU A 30 1.34 -3.00 13.97
CA LEU A 30 -0.12 -2.90 13.93
C LEU A 30 -0.63 -2.28 15.24
N SER A 31 -1.66 -1.46 15.15
CA SER A 31 -2.47 -1.08 16.31
C SER A 31 -3.30 -2.28 16.79
N PRO A 32 -3.87 -2.26 18.02
CA PRO A 32 -4.82 -3.30 18.45
C PRO A 32 -5.94 -3.52 17.44
N LYS A 33 -6.52 -2.44 16.90
CA LYS A 33 -7.53 -2.51 15.84
C LYS A 33 -6.98 -3.16 14.58
N GLY A 34 -5.73 -2.86 14.19
CA GLY A 34 -5.08 -3.47 13.02
C GLY A 34 -4.86 -4.96 13.16
N VAL A 35 -4.63 -5.46 14.39
CA VAL A 35 -4.57 -6.90 14.69
C VAL A 35 -5.95 -7.54 14.48
N ASP A 36 -7.02 -6.91 14.96
CA ASP A 36 -8.39 -7.39 14.76
C ASP A 36 -8.77 -7.38 13.28
N GLU A 37 -8.39 -6.33 12.53
CA GLU A 37 -8.58 -6.24 11.08
C GLU A 37 -7.84 -7.38 10.34
N ALA A 38 -6.60 -7.69 10.73
CA ALA A 38 -5.85 -8.80 10.15
C ALA A 38 -6.50 -10.16 10.45
N ALA A 39 -6.99 -10.37 11.67
CA ALA A 39 -7.72 -11.58 12.04
C ALA A 39 -9.05 -11.71 11.28
N ALA A 40 -9.78 -10.61 11.08
CA ALA A 40 -10.99 -10.57 10.27
C ALA A 40 -10.72 -10.90 8.80
N ALA A 41 -9.61 -10.39 8.23
CA ALA A 41 -9.16 -10.73 6.89
C ALA A 41 -8.93 -12.24 6.73
N GLY A 42 -8.22 -12.86 7.67
CA GLY A 42 -7.99 -14.31 7.69
C GLY A 42 -9.30 -15.11 7.73
N LYS A 43 -10.26 -14.69 8.55
CA LYS A 43 -11.60 -15.32 8.62
C LYS A 43 -12.36 -15.15 7.29
N ALA A 44 -12.32 -13.97 6.68
CA ALA A 44 -12.99 -13.72 5.39
C ALA A 44 -12.41 -14.62 4.29
N LEU A 45 -11.09 -14.79 4.24
CA LEU A 45 -10.42 -15.69 3.30
C LEU A 45 -10.80 -17.16 3.54
N ALA A 46 -10.85 -17.61 4.80
CA ALA A 46 -11.26 -18.96 5.17
C ALA A 46 -12.73 -19.23 4.81
N ASN A 47 -13.63 -18.29 5.12
CA ASN A 47 -15.06 -18.40 4.80
C ASN A 47 -15.32 -18.44 3.29
N ALA A 48 -14.48 -17.75 2.51
CA ALA A 48 -14.51 -17.79 1.05
C ALA A 48 -13.79 -19.02 0.45
N ASN A 49 -13.33 -19.97 1.29
CA ASN A 49 -12.62 -21.18 0.91
C ASN A 49 -11.34 -20.93 0.06
N PHE A 50 -10.68 -19.80 0.24
CA PHE A 50 -9.39 -19.54 -0.41
C PHE A 50 -8.29 -20.40 0.21
N LYS A 51 -7.53 -21.05 -0.67
CA LYS A 51 -6.27 -21.72 -0.34
C LYS A 51 -5.21 -21.15 -1.26
N PHE A 52 -4.07 -20.78 -0.71
CA PHE A 52 -2.98 -20.16 -1.43
C PHE A 52 -1.78 -21.09 -1.52
N ASP A 53 -1.12 -21.09 -2.66
CA ASP A 53 0.14 -21.79 -2.88
C ASP A 53 1.32 -20.92 -2.48
N ILE A 54 1.18 -19.60 -2.67
CA ILE A 54 2.24 -18.61 -2.41
C ILE A 54 1.61 -17.36 -1.77
N ALA A 55 2.32 -16.78 -0.81
CA ALA A 55 2.01 -15.47 -0.27
C ALA A 55 3.20 -14.52 -0.44
N HIS A 56 2.94 -13.34 -0.96
CA HIS A 56 3.90 -12.24 -1.11
C HIS A 56 3.60 -11.14 -0.11
N THR A 57 4.66 -10.63 0.46
CA THR A 57 4.55 -9.55 1.45
C THR A 57 5.88 -8.77 1.50
N SER A 58 6.02 -7.64 2.21
CA SER A 58 7.26 -6.87 2.31
C SER A 58 8.07 -7.14 3.57
N VAL A 59 9.21 -6.44 3.74
CA VAL A 59 10.06 -6.55 4.93
C VAL A 59 9.57 -5.75 6.13
N LEU A 60 8.42 -5.07 6.10
CA LEU A 60 7.89 -4.28 7.21
C LEU A 60 6.89 -5.06 8.06
N THR A 61 6.99 -4.98 9.38
CA THR A 61 6.21 -5.76 10.35
C THR A 61 4.70 -5.64 10.16
N ARG A 62 4.18 -4.45 9.86
CA ARG A 62 2.73 -4.21 9.67
C ARG A 62 2.11 -4.95 8.48
N ALA A 63 2.86 -5.24 7.49
CA ALA A 63 2.38 -5.98 6.33
C ALA A 63 3.14 -7.27 6.16
N GLN A 64 4.05 -7.48 7.02
CA GLN A 64 5.21 -8.19 6.73
C GLN A 64 5.36 -8.40 5.22
N LYS A 65 5.32 -7.59 4.64
CA LYS A 65 6.05 -6.45 4.40
C LYS A 65 6.10 -6.19 2.96
N THR A 66 5.66 -5.14 2.55
CA THR A 66 5.43 -4.88 1.19
C THR A 66 6.19 -3.69 0.71
N LEU A 67 6.16 -3.51 -0.53
CA LEU A 67 6.66 -2.38 -1.24
C LEU A 67 5.81 -1.14 -0.92
N GLU A 68 6.20 -0.36 0.07
CA GLU A 68 5.51 0.86 0.45
C GLU A 68 6.21 2.10 -0.12
N ARG A 69 5.43 3.14 -0.36
CA ARG A 69 5.94 4.45 -0.73
C ARG A 69 6.78 5.05 0.40
N HIS A 70 7.97 5.55 0.07
CA HIS A 70 8.81 6.31 0.97
C HIS A 70 8.38 7.79 0.98
N TYR A 71 8.14 8.34 2.16
CA TYR A 71 7.69 9.74 2.31
C TYR A 71 8.83 10.74 2.54
N GLY A 72 10.10 10.33 2.47
CA GLY A 72 11.26 11.20 2.62
C GLY A 72 11.22 12.02 3.92
N GLY A 73 11.46 13.31 3.85
CA GLY A 73 11.43 14.24 4.99
C GLY A 73 10.08 14.40 5.67
N LEU A 74 8.99 13.86 5.12
CA LEU A 74 7.67 13.85 5.77
C LEU A 74 7.48 12.66 6.72
N THR A 75 8.41 11.71 6.78
CA THR A 75 8.30 10.51 7.61
C THR A 75 8.15 10.88 9.09
N GLY A 76 7.10 10.35 9.73
CA GLY A 76 6.79 10.58 11.15
C GLY A 76 6.14 11.92 11.46
N LEU A 77 5.91 12.81 10.49
CA LEU A 77 5.17 14.05 10.69
C LEU A 77 3.66 13.77 10.76
N ASN A 78 2.96 14.55 11.56
CA ASN A 78 1.50 14.53 11.58
C ASN A 78 0.97 15.14 10.30
N LYS A 79 0.02 14.44 9.65
CA LYS A 79 -0.51 14.85 8.34
C LYS A 79 -1.25 16.19 8.38
N ALA A 80 -1.99 16.47 9.46
CA ALA A 80 -2.71 17.72 9.62
C ALA A 80 -1.75 18.91 9.87
N GLU A 81 -0.75 18.72 10.76
CA GLU A 81 0.28 19.73 11.03
C GLU A 81 1.15 20.00 9.80
N THR A 82 1.41 18.96 8.99
CA THR A 82 2.15 19.09 7.74
C THR A 82 1.34 19.92 6.73
N ALA A 83 0.02 19.76 6.69
CA ALA A 83 -0.86 20.57 5.86
C ALA A 83 -0.83 22.05 6.26
N GLU A 84 -0.80 22.35 7.55
CA GLU A 84 -0.67 23.75 8.03
C GLU A 84 0.66 24.38 7.63
N LYS A 85 1.75 23.61 7.64
CA LYS A 85 3.08 24.11 7.32
C LYS A 85 3.33 24.32 5.83
N TYR A 86 2.82 23.42 4.98
CA TYR A 86 3.09 23.42 3.53
C TYR A 86 1.86 23.81 2.70
N GLY A 87 0.71 24.09 3.34
CA GLY A 87 -0.58 24.39 2.71
C GLY A 87 -1.44 23.14 2.52
N GLU A 88 -2.75 23.31 2.75
CA GLU A 88 -3.72 22.20 2.62
C GLU A 88 -3.75 21.63 1.19
N ASP A 89 -3.54 22.46 0.19
CA ASP A 89 -3.49 22.05 -1.22
C ASP A 89 -2.36 21.07 -1.50
N GLN A 90 -1.27 21.10 -0.73
CA GLN A 90 -0.13 20.20 -0.91
C GLN A 90 -0.26 18.88 -0.12
N VAL A 91 -1.12 18.81 0.90
CA VAL A 91 -1.22 17.63 1.78
C VAL A 91 -2.60 16.97 1.75
N HIS A 92 -3.69 17.71 1.63
CA HIS A 92 -5.05 17.23 1.90
C HIS A 92 -6.07 17.28 0.77
N THR A 93 -5.90 18.10 -0.25
CA THR A 93 -6.87 18.13 -1.35
C THR A 93 -6.73 16.90 -2.25
N PRO A 94 -7.72 16.58 -3.10
CA PRO A 94 -7.57 15.60 -4.17
C PRO A 94 -6.36 15.87 -5.06
N LYS A 95 -5.86 17.10 -5.05
CA LYS A 95 -4.65 17.58 -5.74
C LYS A 95 -3.44 17.70 -4.82
N ALA A 96 -3.50 17.22 -3.57
CA ALA A 96 -2.44 17.38 -2.60
C ALA A 96 -1.12 16.75 -3.11
N VAL A 97 -0.12 17.59 -3.28
CA VAL A 97 1.10 17.28 -3.98
C VAL A 97 1.86 16.10 -3.36
N PHE A 98 1.94 16.02 -2.02
CA PHE A 98 2.77 15.01 -1.37
C PHE A 98 2.04 13.70 -1.04
N SER A 99 0.75 13.73 -0.71
CA SER A 99 0.02 12.54 -0.27
C SER A 99 -0.85 11.92 -1.35
N ARG A 100 -1.24 12.70 -2.36
CA ARG A 100 -2.15 12.29 -3.43
C ARG A 100 -1.69 12.68 -4.83
N SER A 101 -0.53 13.27 -5.01
CA SER A 101 0.02 13.48 -6.35
C SER A 101 0.59 12.20 -6.92
N PHE A 102 0.34 11.95 -8.20
CA PHE A 102 0.89 10.83 -8.92
C PHE A 102 2.41 10.99 -9.15
N ASP A 103 2.85 12.16 -9.54
CA ASP A 103 4.19 12.43 -10.07
C ASP A 103 5.10 13.23 -9.14
N VAL A 104 4.54 14.04 -8.25
CA VAL A 104 5.34 14.93 -7.39
C VAL A 104 5.80 14.17 -6.14
N PRO A 105 7.11 13.99 -5.93
CA PRO A 105 7.64 13.36 -4.74
C PRO A 105 7.60 14.31 -3.53
N PRO A 106 7.54 13.77 -2.29
CA PRO A 106 7.78 14.57 -1.09
C PRO A 106 9.25 15.05 -1.07
N PRO A 107 9.59 16.05 -0.22
CA PRO A 107 10.99 16.45 -0.04
C PRO A 107 11.84 15.26 0.42
N PRO A 108 13.14 15.21 0.03
CA PRO A 108 14.03 14.15 0.47
C PRO A 108 14.16 14.10 2.00
N MET A 109 14.46 12.94 2.52
CA MET A 109 14.79 12.77 3.93
C MET A 109 16.28 13.05 4.11
N GLU A 110 16.59 14.21 4.65
CA GLU A 110 17.97 14.64 4.90
C GLU A 110 18.63 13.86 6.06
N PRO A 111 19.96 13.79 6.14
CA PRO A 111 20.68 13.05 7.19
C PRO A 111 20.39 13.50 8.63
N ASP A 112 19.96 14.72 8.85
CA ASP A 112 19.56 15.27 10.15
C ASP A 112 18.11 14.93 10.54
N HIS A 113 17.36 14.29 9.64
CA HIS A 113 16.00 13.90 9.92
C HIS A 113 15.93 12.86 11.05
N LYS A 114 15.03 13.06 12.01
CA LYS A 114 14.84 12.26 13.24
C LYS A 114 14.85 10.73 13.02
N TYR A 115 14.37 10.27 11.88
CA TYR A 115 14.26 8.84 11.57
C TYR A 115 15.25 8.37 10.49
N TYR A 116 16.19 9.22 10.06
CA TYR A 116 17.15 8.87 8.99
C TYR A 116 17.93 7.61 9.34
N ASP A 117 18.65 7.63 10.46
CA ASP A 117 19.48 6.50 10.88
C ASP A 117 18.67 5.24 11.19
N VAL A 118 17.48 5.40 11.76
CA VAL A 118 16.59 4.28 12.07
C VAL A 118 16.13 3.55 10.81
N ILE A 119 15.94 4.27 9.70
CA ILE A 119 15.49 3.70 8.44
C ILE A 119 16.67 3.19 7.60
N VAL A 120 17.68 4.04 7.37
CA VAL A 120 18.81 3.73 6.47
C VAL A 120 19.71 2.62 7.01
N ASN A 121 19.78 2.46 8.34
CA ASN A 121 20.57 1.41 8.99
C ASN A 121 19.72 0.22 9.46
N ASP A 122 18.45 0.14 9.12
CA ASP A 122 17.60 -0.97 9.52
C ASP A 122 18.09 -2.29 8.87
N ALA A 123 18.37 -3.28 9.71
CA ALA A 123 18.86 -4.59 9.28
C ALA A 123 17.95 -5.32 8.27
N ARG A 124 16.67 -4.94 8.19
CA ARG A 124 15.72 -5.48 7.22
C ARG A 124 16.05 -5.10 5.78
N TYR A 125 16.78 -4.02 5.57
CA TYR A 125 17.18 -3.53 4.25
C TYR A 125 18.60 -3.96 3.86
N LYS A 126 19.23 -4.88 4.62
CA LYS A 126 20.61 -5.34 4.38
C LYS A 126 20.83 -5.92 2.96
N ASP A 127 19.80 -6.57 2.42
CA ASP A 127 19.80 -7.16 1.07
C ASP A 127 19.08 -6.24 0.06
N GLY A 128 18.81 -5.00 0.43
CA GLY A 128 18.19 -3.96 -0.39
C GLY A 128 19.21 -3.17 -1.22
N PRO A 129 18.82 -2.01 -1.77
CA PRO A 129 19.73 -1.18 -2.53
C PRO A 129 20.90 -0.69 -1.65
N PRO A 130 22.09 -0.45 -2.25
CA PRO A 130 23.21 0.19 -1.56
C PRO A 130 22.79 1.52 -0.91
N LYS A 131 23.48 1.93 0.17
CA LYS A 131 23.09 3.12 0.93
C LYS A 131 23.10 4.42 0.10
N ASP A 132 23.96 4.52 -0.87
CA ASP A 132 24.05 5.65 -1.82
C ASP A 132 22.91 5.64 -2.87
N GLN A 133 22.22 4.51 -3.03
CA GLN A 133 21.06 4.33 -3.90
C GLN A 133 19.76 4.16 -3.11
N PHE A 134 19.80 4.30 -1.78
CA PHE A 134 18.64 4.17 -0.93
C PHE A 134 17.64 5.29 -1.24
N PRO A 135 16.34 4.98 -1.53
CA PRO A 135 15.39 5.99 -1.93
C PRO A 135 15.03 6.91 -0.76
N MET A 136 15.39 8.19 -0.86
CA MET A 136 15.09 9.19 0.17
C MET A 136 13.69 9.78 0.06
N PHE A 137 12.99 9.51 -1.03
CA PHE A 137 11.59 9.88 -1.29
C PHE A 137 10.99 9.03 -2.41
N GLU A 138 9.67 8.93 -2.46
CA GLU A 138 8.95 8.31 -3.58
C GLU A 138 7.61 9.01 -3.84
N SER A 139 7.32 9.33 -5.10
CA SER A 139 5.96 9.61 -5.57
C SER A 139 5.18 8.30 -5.75
N LEU A 140 3.87 8.36 -5.99
CA LEU A 140 3.10 7.16 -6.35
C LEU A 140 3.62 6.54 -7.64
N LYS A 141 4.01 7.35 -8.64
CA LYS A 141 4.61 6.91 -9.89
C LYS A 141 5.89 6.12 -9.67
N LEU A 142 6.83 6.64 -8.88
CA LEU A 142 8.08 5.95 -8.54
C LEU A 142 7.81 4.62 -7.80
N THR A 143 6.82 4.59 -6.91
CA THR A 143 6.39 3.35 -6.25
C THR A 143 5.90 2.33 -7.27
N ILE A 144 5.12 2.74 -8.28
CA ILE A 144 4.62 1.88 -9.34
C ILE A 144 5.76 1.37 -10.22
N GLU A 145 6.65 2.25 -10.67
CA GLU A 145 7.81 1.92 -11.51
C GLU A 145 8.70 0.85 -10.87
N ARG A 146 8.83 0.87 -9.55
CA ARG A 146 9.58 -0.12 -8.78
C ARG A 146 8.78 -1.40 -8.48
N THR A 147 7.45 -1.34 -8.45
CA THR A 147 6.58 -2.49 -8.13
C THR A 147 6.30 -3.35 -9.36
N LEU A 148 6.14 -2.75 -10.54
CA LEU A 148 5.79 -3.47 -11.76
C LEU A 148 6.84 -4.48 -12.24
N PRO A 149 8.15 -4.26 -12.13
CA PRO A 149 9.13 -5.31 -12.41
C PRO A 149 8.88 -6.57 -11.58
N TYR A 150 8.65 -6.44 -10.28
CA TYR A 150 8.33 -7.58 -9.42
C TYR A 150 7.02 -8.29 -9.83
N TRP A 151 6.01 -7.54 -10.23
CA TRP A 151 4.78 -8.08 -10.79
C TRP A 151 5.07 -8.92 -12.05
N ASN A 152 5.83 -8.37 -12.99
CA ASN A 152 6.11 -9.02 -14.28
C ASN A 152 7.05 -10.22 -14.14
N ASP A 153 8.10 -10.09 -13.32
CA ASP A 153 9.21 -11.05 -13.28
C ASP A 153 9.00 -12.15 -12.23
N THR A 154 8.08 -11.91 -11.26
CA THR A 154 7.82 -12.87 -10.18
C THR A 154 6.36 -13.33 -10.15
N ILE A 155 5.41 -12.40 -10.09
CA ILE A 155 3.99 -12.74 -9.90
C ILE A 155 3.41 -13.38 -11.16
N ILE A 156 3.63 -12.81 -12.33
CA ILE A 156 3.11 -13.33 -13.60
C ILE A 156 3.60 -14.76 -13.89
N PRO A 157 4.91 -15.11 -13.78
CA PRO A 157 5.36 -16.48 -13.94
C PRO A 157 4.66 -17.48 -13.01
N GLN A 158 4.49 -17.13 -11.73
CA GLN A 158 3.81 -17.99 -10.77
C GLN A 158 2.32 -18.20 -11.08
N LEU A 159 1.64 -17.15 -11.57
CA LEU A 159 0.26 -17.28 -12.08
C LEU A 159 0.22 -18.21 -13.28
N LYS A 160 1.19 -18.14 -14.21
CA LYS A 160 1.30 -19.05 -15.36
C LYS A 160 1.48 -20.51 -14.93
N GLU A 161 2.16 -20.76 -13.82
CA GLU A 161 2.27 -22.09 -13.20
C GLU A 161 0.97 -22.57 -12.53
N GLY A 162 -0.09 -21.75 -12.55
CA GLY A 162 -1.37 -22.08 -11.92
C GLY A 162 -1.43 -21.83 -10.42
N LYS A 163 -0.44 -21.12 -9.84
CA LYS A 163 -0.41 -20.81 -8.42
C LYS A 163 -1.51 -19.84 -8.04
N LYS A 164 -2.15 -20.09 -6.90
CA LYS A 164 -3.08 -19.16 -6.24
C LYS A 164 -2.28 -18.27 -5.30
N ILE A 165 -2.32 -16.98 -5.53
CA ILE A 165 -1.42 -16.01 -4.91
C ILE A 165 -2.19 -15.10 -3.97
N LEU A 166 -1.64 -14.90 -2.75
CA LEU A 166 -2.02 -13.84 -1.82
C LEU A 166 -0.92 -12.77 -1.81
N ILE A 167 -1.31 -11.48 -1.91
CA ILE A 167 -0.42 -10.34 -1.68
C ILE A 167 -0.92 -9.56 -0.47
N ALA A 168 -0.19 -9.61 0.63
CA ALA A 168 -0.42 -8.78 1.81
C ALA A 168 0.47 -7.53 1.73
N ALA A 169 -0.15 -6.35 1.46
CA ALA A 169 0.59 -5.18 0.99
C ALA A 169 0.19 -3.85 1.63
N HIS A 170 0.76 -2.76 1.10
CA HIS A 170 0.49 -1.38 1.52
C HIS A 170 -0.38 -0.65 0.50
N GLY A 171 -1.04 0.42 0.96
CA GLY A 171 -1.96 1.17 0.12
C GLY A 171 -1.37 1.60 -1.23
N ASN A 172 -0.16 2.14 -1.25
CA ASN A 172 0.44 2.67 -2.49
C ASN A 172 0.93 1.59 -3.45
N SER A 173 1.56 0.52 -2.95
CA SER A 173 2.00 -0.59 -3.81
C SER A 173 0.81 -1.34 -4.41
N LEU A 174 -0.26 -1.58 -3.62
CA LEU A 174 -1.49 -2.18 -4.14
C LEU A 174 -2.21 -1.27 -5.13
N ARG A 175 -2.26 0.04 -4.89
CA ARG A 175 -2.78 1.02 -5.86
C ARG A 175 -2.02 0.96 -7.18
N GLY A 176 -0.70 0.72 -7.13
CA GLY A 176 0.11 0.52 -8.33
C GLY A 176 -0.31 -0.70 -9.13
N ILE A 177 -0.52 -1.84 -8.47
CA ILE A 177 -1.00 -3.06 -9.12
C ILE A 177 -2.42 -2.87 -9.68
N VAL A 178 -3.33 -2.27 -8.89
CA VAL A 178 -4.69 -1.97 -9.33
C VAL A 178 -4.70 -1.05 -10.56
N LYS A 179 -3.89 0.04 -10.53
CA LYS A 179 -3.76 0.93 -11.68
C LYS A 179 -3.32 0.18 -12.94
N HIS A 180 -2.36 -0.71 -12.81
CA HIS A 180 -1.87 -1.52 -13.92
C HIS A 180 -2.95 -2.48 -14.44
N LEU A 181 -3.63 -3.21 -13.56
CA LEU A 181 -4.65 -4.19 -13.94
C LEU A 181 -5.88 -3.54 -14.57
N ASP A 182 -6.43 -2.52 -13.93
CA ASP A 182 -7.67 -1.86 -14.36
C ASP A 182 -7.43 -0.73 -15.36
N GLN A 183 -6.16 -0.51 -15.78
CA GLN A 183 -5.77 0.57 -16.71
C GLN A 183 -6.28 1.95 -16.27
N LEU A 184 -6.24 2.22 -14.96
CA LEU A 184 -6.72 3.49 -14.42
C LEU A 184 -5.86 4.66 -14.85
N THR A 185 -6.50 5.79 -15.13
CA THR A 185 -5.80 7.06 -15.36
C THR A 185 -5.09 7.53 -14.08
N ASP A 186 -4.16 8.46 -14.23
CA ASP A 186 -3.46 9.07 -13.10
C ASP A 186 -4.46 9.80 -12.16
N ALA A 187 -5.48 10.44 -12.72
CA ALA A 187 -6.54 11.06 -11.93
C ALA A 187 -7.38 10.01 -11.16
N ALA A 188 -7.77 8.92 -11.81
CA ALA A 188 -8.60 7.89 -11.18
C ALA A 188 -7.89 7.17 -10.03
N ILE A 189 -6.59 6.85 -10.19
CA ILE A 189 -5.84 6.19 -9.11
C ILE A 189 -5.65 7.10 -7.89
N MET A 190 -5.69 8.42 -8.06
CA MET A 190 -5.58 9.36 -6.96
C MET A 190 -6.78 9.33 -6.02
N GLU A 191 -7.97 9.03 -6.55
CA GLU A 191 -9.21 8.94 -5.78
C GLU A 191 -9.40 7.55 -5.12
N LEU A 192 -8.65 6.55 -5.54
CA LEU A 192 -8.78 5.19 -5.00
C LEU A 192 -8.27 5.12 -3.56
N ASN A 193 -9.15 4.72 -2.64
CA ASN A 193 -8.83 4.45 -1.25
C ASN A 193 -9.00 2.96 -0.96
N LEU A 194 -7.90 2.27 -0.66
CA LEU A 194 -7.94 0.86 -0.28
C LEU A 194 -8.12 0.73 1.24
N PRO A 195 -9.16 0.03 1.72
CA PRO A 195 -9.40 -0.18 3.14
C PRO A 195 -8.29 -1.04 3.76
N THR A 196 -8.02 -0.86 5.05
CA THR A 196 -7.13 -1.73 5.82
C THR A 196 -7.83 -3.04 6.17
N GLY A 197 -7.11 -4.15 6.12
CA GLY A 197 -7.57 -5.44 6.60
C GLY A 197 -8.76 -6.07 5.86
N ILE A 198 -9.17 -5.55 4.70
CA ILE A 198 -10.23 -6.15 3.90
C ILE A 198 -9.62 -6.72 2.61
N PRO A 199 -9.63 -8.05 2.43
CA PRO A 199 -9.13 -8.67 1.21
C PRO A 199 -10.02 -8.35 0.01
N PHE A 200 -9.39 -8.26 -1.17
CA PHE A 200 -10.10 -8.14 -2.45
C PHE A 200 -9.50 -9.07 -3.50
N VAL A 201 -10.35 -9.55 -4.36
CA VAL A 201 -10.07 -10.58 -5.35
C VAL A 201 -10.01 -9.97 -6.75
N TYR A 202 -9.02 -10.38 -7.52
CA TYR A 202 -8.99 -10.27 -8.97
C TYR A 202 -9.09 -11.65 -9.59
N GLU A 203 -9.93 -11.79 -10.59
CA GLU A 203 -9.91 -12.91 -11.52
C GLU A 203 -9.44 -12.41 -12.87
N LEU A 204 -8.42 -13.04 -13.42
CA LEU A 204 -7.77 -12.60 -14.66
C LEU A 204 -7.99 -13.63 -15.77
N ASP A 205 -8.08 -13.17 -17.01
CA ASP A 205 -8.10 -14.02 -18.19
C ASP A 205 -6.69 -14.54 -18.57
N GLU A 206 -6.58 -15.21 -19.68
CA GLU A 206 -5.31 -15.76 -20.20
C GLU A 206 -4.27 -14.68 -20.57
N ASN A 207 -4.71 -13.44 -20.79
CA ASN A 207 -3.87 -12.28 -21.10
C ASN A 207 -3.63 -11.40 -19.86
N PHE A 208 -3.94 -11.90 -18.67
CA PHE A 208 -3.84 -11.19 -17.39
C PHE A 208 -4.72 -9.93 -17.29
N LYS A 209 -5.79 -9.86 -18.10
CA LYS A 209 -6.79 -8.79 -18.01
C LYS A 209 -7.86 -9.18 -16.99
N PRO A 210 -8.33 -8.23 -16.16
CA PRO A 210 -9.38 -8.49 -15.18
C PRO A 210 -10.70 -8.92 -15.83
N VAL A 211 -11.22 -10.06 -15.40
CA VAL A 211 -12.59 -10.52 -15.63
C VAL A 211 -13.45 -10.13 -14.42
N VAL A 212 -12.85 -10.19 -13.23
CA VAL A 212 -13.38 -9.64 -11.98
C VAL A 212 -12.34 -8.70 -11.40
N SER A 213 -12.73 -7.46 -11.16
CA SER A 213 -11.88 -6.41 -10.61
C SER A 213 -12.32 -6.06 -9.20
N MET A 214 -11.33 -5.98 -8.29
CA MET A 214 -11.48 -5.48 -6.91
C MET A 214 -12.72 -5.97 -6.14
N LYS A 215 -13.08 -7.23 -6.27
CA LYS A 215 -14.18 -7.81 -5.48
C LYS A 215 -13.77 -7.97 -4.02
N PHE A 216 -14.24 -7.08 -3.16
CA PHE A 216 -13.95 -7.14 -1.73
C PHE A 216 -14.64 -8.34 -1.04
N LEU A 217 -13.92 -8.98 -0.10
CA LEU A 217 -14.44 -10.05 0.75
C LEU A 217 -14.98 -9.46 2.07
N GLY A 218 -16.14 -8.82 2.00
CA GLY A 218 -16.84 -8.17 3.09
C GLY A 218 -18.20 -7.67 2.61
N ASP A 219 -19.07 -7.34 3.55
CA ASP A 219 -20.32 -6.68 3.20
C ASP A 219 -20.06 -5.23 2.71
N GLU A 220 -20.92 -4.76 1.82
CA GLU A 220 -20.75 -3.45 1.17
C GLU A 220 -20.68 -2.29 2.16
N GLU A 221 -21.43 -2.35 3.27
CA GLU A 221 -21.45 -1.29 4.27
C GLU A 221 -20.12 -1.21 5.03
N THR A 222 -19.59 -2.36 5.43
CA THR A 222 -18.28 -2.45 6.10
C THR A 222 -17.15 -1.97 5.17
N VAL A 223 -17.15 -2.39 3.92
CA VAL A 223 -16.17 -1.96 2.91
C VAL A 223 -16.24 -0.44 2.72
N LYS A 224 -17.44 0.10 2.51
CA LYS A 224 -17.66 1.54 2.32
C LYS A 224 -17.17 2.35 3.51
N LYS A 225 -17.56 1.99 4.73
CA LYS A 225 -17.11 2.65 5.97
C LYS A 225 -15.58 2.64 6.12
N ALA A 226 -14.95 1.51 5.78
CA ALA A 226 -13.50 1.39 5.85
C ALA A 226 -12.79 2.25 4.79
N MET A 227 -13.32 2.36 3.58
CA MET A 227 -12.81 3.26 2.54
C MET A 227 -12.96 4.73 2.94
N GLU A 228 -14.10 5.11 3.49
CA GLU A 228 -14.35 6.47 4.01
C GLU A 228 -13.41 6.83 5.16
N ALA A 229 -13.13 5.88 6.06
CA ALA A 229 -12.17 6.06 7.14
C ALA A 229 -10.75 6.33 6.62
N VAL A 230 -10.34 5.66 5.53
CA VAL A 230 -9.06 5.93 4.86
C VAL A 230 -9.07 7.30 4.18
N ALA A 231 -10.16 7.67 3.51
CA ALA A 231 -10.32 8.98 2.87
C ALA A 231 -10.31 10.14 3.87
N ALA A 232 -10.76 9.90 5.11
CA ALA A 232 -10.75 10.87 6.20
C ALA A 232 -9.38 11.05 6.87
N GLN A 233 -8.43 10.13 6.65
CA GLN A 233 -7.07 10.29 7.19
C GLN A 233 -6.41 11.56 6.64
N GLY A 234 -5.85 12.34 7.56
CA GLY A 234 -5.20 13.60 7.21
C GLY A 234 -6.12 14.82 7.19
N LYS A 235 -7.44 14.67 7.30
CA LYS A 235 -8.35 15.81 7.50
C LYS A 235 -8.28 16.27 8.96
N LYS A 236 -8.32 17.59 9.19
CA LYS A 236 -8.47 18.15 10.54
C LYS A 236 -9.80 17.65 11.14
N LYS A 237 -9.76 17.19 12.39
CA LYS A 237 -10.98 17.03 13.21
C LYS A 237 -11.41 18.37 13.73
#